data_9d96eabbbb02817a2435a862f4c617ff
#
_entry.id   9d96eabbbb02817a2435a862f4c617ff
#
_cell.length_a   1.000
_cell.length_b   1.000
_cell.length_c   1.000
_cell.angle_alpha   90.00
_cell.angle_beta   90.00
_cell.angle_gamma   90.00
#
_symmetry.space_group_name_H-M   'P 1'
#
loop_
_entity.id
_entity.type
_entity.pdbx_description
1 polymer ?
#
loop_
_entity_poly.entity_id
_entity_poly.type
_entity_poly.pdbx_seq_one_letter_code
_entity_poly.pdbx_strand_id
1 'polypeptide(L)'
;MRLPGRAFKNGGYWIIEVPMLAVTTQGKTKKDAFDMIADAIESLVNKDGFKIQVFPGSGDYFEIGSSDFPVLASFLLRRRRMIQGLTLKEVSVRLGARSLNVYARYEQGRSVPTIDTFDRLLSALSCDEDYVLTKSLL
;
A
#
# COMPACT_ATOMS: atom_id res chain seq x y z
N MET A 1 9.57 -7.55 1.45
CA MET A 1 8.25 -7.57 2.11
C MET A 1 7.17 -7.49 1.06
N ARG A 2 6.00 -8.09 1.31
CA ARG A 2 4.89 -8.14 0.37
C ARG A 2 3.60 -7.72 1.06
N LEU A 3 2.62 -7.28 0.28
CA LEU A 3 1.28 -6.95 0.75
C LEU A 3 0.28 -7.94 0.17
N PRO A 4 -0.68 -8.43 0.98
CA PRO A 4 -1.67 -9.38 0.52
C PRO A 4 -2.74 -8.73 -0.34
N GLY A 5 -3.28 -9.51 -1.27
CA GLY A 5 -4.39 -9.13 -2.12
C GLY A 5 -5.35 -10.28 -2.37
N ARG A 6 -6.48 -9.97 -2.98
CA ARG A 6 -7.51 -10.93 -3.37
C ARG A 6 -7.96 -10.69 -4.81
N ALA A 7 -8.14 -11.78 -5.55
CA ALA A 7 -8.68 -11.76 -6.91
C ALA A 7 -9.80 -12.78 -7.01
N PHE A 8 -11.01 -12.34 -7.32
CA PHE A 8 -12.20 -13.19 -7.36
C PHE A 8 -13.11 -12.84 -8.53
N LYS A 9 -13.86 -13.82 -8.99
CA LYS A 9 -14.85 -13.60 -10.05
C LYS A 9 -16.09 -12.86 -9.53
N ASN A 10 -16.54 -11.90 -10.32
CA ASN A 10 -17.82 -11.24 -10.13
C ASN A 10 -18.47 -11.00 -11.51
N GLY A 11 -19.48 -11.77 -11.84
CA GLY A 11 -20.08 -11.76 -13.16
C GLY A 11 -19.08 -12.20 -14.23
N GLY A 12 -18.94 -11.43 -15.31
CA GLY A 12 -18.01 -11.68 -16.40
C GLY A 12 -16.59 -11.17 -16.19
N TYR A 13 -16.27 -10.63 -14.99
CA TYR A 13 -14.99 -10.00 -14.70
C TYR A 13 -14.30 -10.64 -13.49
N TRP A 14 -12.99 -10.45 -13.45
CA TRP A 14 -12.19 -10.69 -12.26
C TRP A 14 -11.98 -9.37 -11.54
N ILE A 15 -12.45 -9.29 -10.30
CA ILE A 15 -12.18 -8.16 -9.39
C ILE A 15 -10.89 -8.47 -8.66
N ILE A 16 -10.03 -7.47 -8.53
CA ILE A 16 -8.74 -7.60 -7.85
C ILE A 16 -8.51 -6.41 -6.93
N GLU A 17 -8.06 -6.70 -5.73
CA GLU A 17 -7.86 -5.66 -4.71
C GLU A 17 -6.63 -5.91 -3.85
N VAL A 18 -6.00 -4.81 -3.43
CA VAL A 18 -4.97 -4.77 -2.38
C VAL A 18 -5.52 -3.87 -1.27
N PRO A 19 -6.15 -4.47 -0.25
CA PRO A 19 -6.90 -3.71 0.77
C PRO A 19 -6.05 -2.68 1.52
N MET A 20 -4.81 -3.04 1.85
CA MET A 20 -3.91 -2.11 2.57
C MET A 20 -3.63 -0.82 1.80
N LEU A 21 -3.65 -0.88 0.49
CA LEU A 21 -3.48 0.29 -0.38
C LEU A 21 -4.81 0.92 -0.80
N ALA A 22 -5.94 0.28 -0.50
CA ALA A 22 -7.27 0.61 -1.02
C ALA A 22 -7.26 0.80 -2.55
N VAL A 23 -6.61 -0.12 -3.24
CA VAL A 23 -6.59 -0.15 -4.71
C VAL A 23 -7.39 -1.35 -5.17
N THR A 24 -8.39 -1.09 -5.99
CA THR A 24 -9.26 -2.10 -6.58
C THR A 24 -9.38 -1.83 -8.08
N THR A 25 -9.31 -2.87 -8.88
CA THR A 25 -9.52 -2.81 -10.32
C THR A 25 -10.14 -4.11 -10.83
N GLN A 26 -10.24 -4.28 -12.12
CA GLN A 26 -10.82 -5.47 -12.73
C GLN A 26 -10.12 -5.85 -14.03
N GLY A 27 -10.27 -7.10 -14.43
CA GLY A 27 -9.81 -7.62 -15.70
C GLY A 27 -10.78 -8.65 -16.26
N LYS A 28 -10.67 -8.95 -17.55
CA LYS A 28 -11.51 -9.97 -18.20
C LYS A 28 -11.08 -11.38 -17.82
N THR A 29 -9.80 -11.56 -17.56
CA THR A 29 -9.21 -12.81 -17.09
C THR A 29 -8.48 -12.55 -15.78
N LYS A 30 -8.13 -13.60 -15.05
CA LYS A 30 -7.34 -13.46 -13.82
C LYS A 30 -5.96 -12.85 -14.12
N LYS A 31 -5.35 -13.24 -15.24
CA LYS A 31 -4.07 -12.68 -15.68
C LYS A 31 -4.19 -11.19 -15.99
N ASP A 32 -5.24 -10.79 -16.73
CA ASP A 32 -5.49 -9.36 -17.00
C ASP A 32 -5.66 -8.57 -15.71
N ALA A 33 -6.37 -9.13 -14.72
CA ALA A 33 -6.56 -8.50 -13.43
C ALA A 33 -5.22 -8.28 -12.70
N PHE A 34 -4.30 -9.25 -12.75
CA PHE A 34 -2.97 -9.10 -12.19
C PHE A 34 -2.17 -7.99 -12.89
N ASP A 35 -2.24 -7.93 -14.21
CA ASP A 35 -1.60 -6.85 -14.97
C ASP A 35 -2.21 -5.49 -14.61
N MET A 36 -3.53 -5.42 -14.50
CA MET A 36 -4.26 -4.19 -14.15
C MET A 36 -3.96 -3.67 -12.75
N ILE A 37 -3.81 -4.56 -11.75
CA ILE A 37 -3.50 -4.10 -10.38
C ILE A 37 -2.06 -3.56 -10.29
N ALA A 38 -1.11 -4.18 -10.99
CA ALA A 38 0.25 -3.68 -11.08
C ALA A 38 0.28 -2.29 -11.73
N ASP A 39 -0.34 -2.15 -12.91
CA ASP A 39 -0.42 -0.88 -13.62
C ASP A 39 -1.11 0.22 -12.80
N ALA A 40 -2.20 -0.11 -12.11
CA ALA A 40 -2.91 0.84 -11.27
C ALA A 40 -2.02 1.38 -10.14
N ILE A 41 -1.32 0.49 -9.43
CA ILE A 41 -0.44 0.89 -8.34
C ILE A 41 0.76 1.69 -8.89
N GLU A 42 1.40 1.23 -9.96
CA GLU A 42 2.53 1.92 -10.58
C GLU A 42 2.13 3.33 -11.04
N SER A 43 0.95 3.49 -11.64
CA SER A 43 0.42 4.79 -12.06
C SER A 43 0.15 5.72 -10.88
N LEU A 44 -0.39 5.20 -9.78
CA LEU A 44 -0.67 5.98 -8.58
C LEU A 44 0.61 6.40 -7.84
N VAL A 45 1.63 5.55 -7.83
CA VAL A 45 2.96 5.87 -7.29
C VAL A 45 3.64 6.94 -8.13
N ASN A 46 3.50 6.85 -9.44
CA ASN A 46 4.00 7.83 -10.42
C ASN A 46 5.50 8.14 -10.25
N LYS A 47 6.30 7.09 -10.16
CA LYS A 47 7.77 7.20 -10.07
C LYS A 47 8.42 6.39 -11.17
N ASP A 48 9.31 7.02 -11.93
CA ASP A 48 10.06 6.36 -13.01
C ASP A 48 10.83 5.15 -12.47
N GLY A 49 10.71 4.02 -13.17
CA GLY A 49 11.39 2.79 -12.83
C GLY A 49 10.77 1.99 -11.67
N PHE A 50 9.75 2.51 -11.01
CA PHE A 50 9.03 1.75 -9.97
C PHE A 50 8.20 0.66 -10.62
N LYS A 51 8.33 -0.58 -10.12
CA LYS A 51 7.61 -1.75 -10.63
C LYS A 51 7.02 -2.58 -9.51
N ILE A 52 5.80 -3.07 -9.77
CA ILE A 52 5.10 -4.03 -8.93
C ILE A 52 5.28 -5.44 -9.50
N GLN A 53 5.62 -6.35 -8.63
CA GLN A 53 5.59 -7.79 -8.90
C GLN A 53 4.36 -8.39 -8.25
N VAL A 54 3.63 -9.19 -9.02
CA VAL A 54 2.48 -9.95 -8.52
C VAL A 54 2.90 -11.41 -8.31
N PHE A 55 2.58 -11.94 -7.16
CA PHE A 55 2.87 -13.32 -6.76
C PHE A 55 1.55 -14.07 -6.57
N PRO A 56 1.08 -14.80 -7.60
CA PRO A 56 -0.16 -15.56 -7.50
C PRO A 56 -0.06 -16.66 -6.45
N GLY A 57 -1.11 -16.79 -5.65
CA GLY A 57 -1.26 -17.87 -4.68
C GLY A 57 -2.40 -18.83 -5.09
N SER A 58 -2.83 -19.65 -4.16
CA SER A 58 -3.96 -20.54 -4.35
C SER A 58 -5.30 -19.81 -4.15
N GLY A 59 -6.32 -20.23 -4.90
CA GLY A 59 -7.65 -19.64 -4.82
C GLY A 59 -7.65 -18.17 -5.18
N ASP A 60 -8.22 -17.36 -4.33
CA ASP A 60 -8.35 -15.91 -4.51
C ASP A 60 -7.14 -15.12 -4.01
N TYR A 61 -6.21 -15.76 -3.33
CA TYR A 61 -5.09 -15.11 -2.67
C TYR A 61 -3.95 -14.81 -3.65
N PHE A 62 -3.36 -13.64 -3.49
CA PHE A 62 -2.10 -13.27 -4.11
C PHE A 62 -1.35 -12.28 -3.20
N GLU A 63 -0.11 -12.02 -3.55
CA GLU A 63 0.69 -10.98 -2.89
C GLU A 63 1.28 -10.05 -3.94
N ILE A 64 1.55 -8.81 -3.56
CA ILE A 64 2.33 -7.87 -4.35
C ILE A 64 3.60 -7.48 -3.61
N GLY A 65 4.63 -7.14 -4.37
CA GLY A 65 5.87 -6.60 -3.84
C GLY A 65 6.54 -5.69 -4.85
N SER A 66 7.63 -5.08 -4.42
CA SER A 66 8.50 -4.28 -5.27
C SER A 66 9.94 -4.45 -4.84
N SER A 67 10.87 -4.35 -5.77
CA SER A 67 12.29 -4.24 -5.47
C SER A 67 12.63 -2.93 -4.76
N ASP A 68 11.80 -1.90 -4.93
CA ASP A 68 11.88 -0.62 -4.23
C ASP A 68 10.80 -0.56 -3.12
N PHE A 69 10.99 -1.40 -2.09
CA PHE A 69 10.06 -1.46 -0.97
C PHE A 69 9.91 -0.12 -0.23
N PRO A 70 10.96 0.70 -0.02
CA PRO A 70 10.79 2.02 0.58
C PRO A 70 9.77 2.90 -0.13
N VAL A 71 9.72 2.88 -1.46
CA VAL A 71 8.71 3.61 -2.24
C VAL A 71 7.32 3.01 -2.03
N LEU A 72 7.19 1.70 -2.01
CA LEU A 72 5.92 1.03 -1.72
C LEU A 72 5.41 1.37 -0.31
N ALA A 73 6.31 1.41 0.68
CA ALA A 73 5.99 1.80 2.04
C ALA A 73 5.52 3.26 2.14
N SER A 74 6.19 4.17 1.43
CA SER A 74 5.77 5.58 1.36
C SER A 74 4.38 5.72 0.74
N PHE A 75 4.10 4.97 -0.30
CA PHE A 75 2.78 4.91 -0.93
C PHE A 75 1.73 4.35 0.03
N LEU A 76 2.06 3.30 0.78
CA LEU A 76 1.19 2.75 1.81
C LEU A 76 0.80 3.81 2.84
N LEU A 77 1.75 4.57 3.37
CA LEU A 77 1.49 5.65 4.32
C LEU A 77 0.52 6.68 3.73
N ARG A 78 0.75 7.12 2.51
CA ARG A 78 -0.12 8.08 1.82
C ARG A 78 -1.54 7.54 1.67
N ARG A 79 -1.69 6.29 1.23
CA ARG A 79 -3.00 5.65 1.04
C ARG A 79 -3.74 5.49 2.36
N ARG A 80 -3.04 5.05 3.42
CA ARG A 80 -3.66 4.92 4.75
C ARG A 80 -4.14 6.26 5.29
N ARG A 81 -3.35 7.32 5.14
CA ARG A 81 -3.79 8.68 5.51
C ARG A 81 -5.05 9.11 4.75
N MET A 82 -5.07 8.90 3.43
CA MET A 82 -6.22 9.28 2.59
C MET A 82 -7.48 8.50 2.94
N ILE A 83 -7.36 7.20 3.21
CA ILE A 83 -8.48 6.35 3.63
C ILE A 83 -9.09 6.85 4.94
N GLN A 84 -8.27 7.30 5.86
CA GLN A 84 -8.71 7.86 7.15
C GLN A 84 -9.20 9.31 7.04
N GLY A 85 -9.14 9.91 5.87
CA GLY A 85 -9.55 11.30 5.67
C GLY A 85 -8.68 12.33 6.39
N LEU A 86 -7.44 11.99 6.72
CA LEU A 86 -6.54 12.84 7.46
C LEU A 86 -5.73 13.78 6.56
N THR A 87 -5.57 15.01 7.01
CA THR A 87 -4.62 15.95 6.42
C THR A 87 -3.19 15.67 6.91
N LEU A 88 -2.19 16.17 6.19
CA LEU A 88 -0.79 16.11 6.63
C LEU A 88 -0.61 16.76 8.00
N LYS A 89 -1.31 17.87 8.24
CA LYS A 89 -1.28 18.59 9.52
C LYS A 89 -1.80 17.73 10.67
N GLU A 90 -2.94 17.05 10.47
CA GLU A 90 -3.54 16.20 11.49
C GLU A 90 -2.61 15.04 11.87
N VAL A 91 -1.96 14.41 10.89
CA VAL A 91 -0.97 13.35 11.17
C VAL A 91 0.23 13.91 11.92
N SER A 92 0.74 15.06 11.51
CA SER A 92 1.87 15.72 12.20
C SER A 92 1.55 16.04 13.65
N VAL A 93 0.32 16.51 13.93
CA VAL A 93 -0.15 16.76 15.31
C VAL A 93 -0.20 15.45 16.12
N ARG A 94 -0.74 14.38 15.56
CA ARG A 94 -0.79 13.06 16.21
C ARG A 94 0.60 12.51 16.55
N LEU A 95 1.58 12.80 15.70
CA LEU A 95 2.98 12.39 15.91
C LEU A 95 3.73 13.29 16.90
N GLY A 96 3.16 14.42 17.30
CA GLY A 96 3.85 15.43 18.09
C GLY A 96 5.00 16.08 17.34
N ALA A 97 4.93 16.11 16.00
CA ALA A 97 6.00 16.65 15.16
C ALA A 97 6.07 18.17 15.26
N ARG A 98 7.31 18.70 15.25
CA ARG A 98 7.56 20.16 15.30
C ARG A 98 7.21 20.87 14.00
N SER A 99 7.16 20.14 12.87
CA SER A 99 6.94 20.69 11.54
C SER A 99 6.10 19.73 10.70
N LEU A 100 5.25 20.29 9.83
CA LEU A 100 4.48 19.54 8.83
C LEU A 100 5.38 18.72 7.90
N ASN A 101 6.59 19.19 7.64
CA ASN A 101 7.51 18.57 6.69
C ASN A 101 8.10 17.24 7.21
N VAL A 102 8.11 17.01 8.52
CA VAL A 102 8.67 15.77 9.09
C VAL A 102 7.93 14.55 8.57
N TYR A 103 6.61 14.52 8.70
CA TYR A 103 5.80 13.41 8.19
C TYR A 103 5.74 13.39 6.66
N ALA A 104 5.53 14.55 6.04
CA ALA A 104 5.41 14.66 4.59
C ALA A 104 6.62 14.06 3.85
N ARG A 105 7.83 14.18 4.41
CA ARG A 105 9.04 13.58 3.83
C ARG A 105 8.98 12.05 3.77
N TYR A 106 8.42 11.40 4.79
CA TYR A 106 8.21 9.95 4.77
C TYR A 106 7.20 9.55 3.69
N GLU A 107 6.10 10.26 3.62
CA GLU A 107 5.04 10.00 2.64
C GLU A 107 5.49 10.25 1.19
N GLN A 108 6.41 11.18 0.98
CA GLN A 108 7.00 11.51 -0.32
C GLN A 108 8.19 10.61 -0.70
N GLY A 109 8.61 9.71 0.19
CA GLY A 109 9.76 8.86 -0.05
C GLY A 109 11.11 9.56 0.05
N ARG A 110 11.16 10.79 0.58
CA ARG A 110 12.40 11.56 0.78
C ARG A 110 13.19 11.12 2.01
N SER A 111 12.51 10.48 2.95
CA SER A 111 13.11 9.89 4.14
C SER A 111 12.59 8.48 4.30
N VAL A 112 13.49 7.54 4.61
CA VAL A 112 13.14 6.16 4.90
C VAL A 112 13.03 6.02 6.42
N PRO A 113 11.86 5.64 6.96
CA PRO A 113 11.72 5.49 8.40
C PRO A 113 12.49 4.26 8.92
N THR A 114 12.97 4.34 10.13
CA THR A 114 13.37 3.14 10.89
C THR A 114 12.13 2.28 11.17
N ILE A 115 12.31 1.03 11.56
CA ILE A 115 11.19 0.13 11.92
C ILE A 115 10.35 0.74 13.03
N ASP A 116 10.99 1.29 14.07
CA ASP A 116 10.31 1.95 15.18
C ASP A 116 9.49 3.16 14.72
N THR A 117 10.08 4.01 13.89
CA THR A 117 9.36 5.15 13.32
C THR A 117 8.21 4.69 12.42
N PHE A 118 8.40 3.68 11.61
CA PHE A 118 7.36 3.16 10.73
C PHE A 118 6.15 2.62 11.51
N ASP A 119 6.39 1.90 12.60
CA ASP A 119 5.35 1.45 13.52
C ASP A 119 4.55 2.63 14.10
N ARG A 120 5.24 3.67 14.55
CA ARG A 120 4.61 4.90 15.04
C ARG A 120 3.80 5.63 13.97
N LEU A 121 4.30 5.69 12.74
CA LEU A 121 3.59 6.30 11.61
C LEU A 121 2.30 5.55 11.30
N LEU A 122 2.34 4.23 11.23
CA LEU A 122 1.15 3.41 11.00
C LEU A 122 0.12 3.57 12.13
N SER A 123 0.57 3.60 13.37
CA SER A 123 -0.31 3.80 14.53
C SER A 123 -0.99 5.18 14.51
N ALA A 124 -0.29 6.21 14.08
CA ALA A 124 -0.85 7.55 13.94
C ALA A 124 -1.89 7.67 12.82
N LEU A 125 -1.77 6.84 11.78
CA LEU A 125 -2.70 6.82 10.64
C LEU A 125 -3.95 5.99 10.90
N SER A 126 -3.92 5.03 11.82
CA SER A 126 -4.99 4.04 12.02
C SER A 126 -5.14 3.74 13.51
N CYS A 127 -5.88 4.58 14.22
CA CYS A 127 -6.07 4.42 15.66
C CYS A 127 -6.82 3.13 16.05
N ASP A 128 -7.64 2.61 15.13
CA ASP A 128 -8.54 1.47 15.38
C ASP A 128 -8.07 0.17 14.72
N GLU A 129 -6.91 0.19 14.08
CA GLU A 129 -6.37 -0.97 13.34
C GLU A 129 -4.94 -1.25 13.78
N ASP A 130 -4.61 -2.52 13.94
CA ASP A 130 -3.25 -3.00 14.13
C ASP A 130 -2.74 -3.71 12.90
N TYR A 131 -1.42 -3.70 12.74
CA TYR A 131 -0.74 -4.39 11.65
C TYR A 131 0.07 -5.54 12.21
N VAL A 132 -0.05 -6.70 11.58
CA VAL A 132 0.72 -7.88 11.97
C VAL A 132 1.75 -8.19 10.92
N LEU A 133 2.96 -8.47 11.37
CA LEU A 133 3.99 -9.04 10.51
C LEU A 133 3.77 -10.55 10.47
N THR A 134 3.47 -11.07 9.30
CA THR A 134 3.24 -12.50 9.11
C THR A 134 4.12 -13.07 8.01
N LYS A 135 4.37 -14.35 8.11
CA LYS A 135 5.07 -15.08 7.06
C LYS A 135 4.18 -15.18 5.82
N SER A 136 4.78 -15.06 4.63
CA SER A 136 4.06 -15.27 3.37
C SER A 136 3.38 -16.63 3.35
N LEU A 137 2.17 -16.69 2.79
CA LEU A 137 1.44 -17.93 2.55
C LEU A 137 1.84 -18.62 1.23
N LEU A 138 2.71 -17.99 0.47
CA LEU A 138 3.22 -18.54 -0.80
C LEU A 138 4.47 -19.38 -0.63
#